data_e5ae2e4767475e4bdef5a229adfc5570
#
_entry.id   e5ae2e4767475e4bdef5a229adfc5570
#
_cell.length_a   1.000
_cell.length_b   1.000
_cell.length_c   1.000
_cell.angle_alpha   90.00
_cell.angle_beta   90.00
_cell.angle_gamma   90.00
#
_symmetry.space_group_name_H-M   'P 1'
#
loop_
_entity.id
_entity.type
_entity.pdbx_description
1 polymer ?
#
loop_
_entity_poly.entity_id
_entity_poly.type
_entity_poly.pdbx_seq_one_letter_code
_entity_poly.pdbx_strand_id
1 'polypeptide(L)'
;MRGSIVDGKDAVKPDRDPPTAPACRETCYHGVGAWPRLVGIEGITVVRIISGERRGHRFDGPTDAVTRPTSDMVRESIFNILGDRAEGRVVYDLFAGSGALGLEALSRGAEHAVFVEKDRRNFRLIRDNIATLRFEGRGAVIAADAYRWAQTFTTEGQDPVLVLIDPPYRDFGDRPEKIRALLTALVERLPVGSTIVLEAERDGHQAVLPEISRWDIRKYSRTQLAFLDLDAVGGSDEEP
;
A
#
# COMPACT_ATOMS: atom_id res chain seq x y z
N MET A 1 -36.07 -49.11 8.16
CA MET A 1 -35.42 -48.72 6.91
C MET A 1 -34.62 -47.48 7.20
N ARG A 2 -33.31 -47.56 7.00
CA ARG A 2 -32.34 -46.56 7.41
C ARG A 2 -32.15 -45.57 6.27
N GLY A 3 -32.37 -44.25 6.50
CA GLY A 3 -32.05 -43.19 5.59
C GLY A 3 -30.79 -42.45 6.08
N SER A 4 -29.74 -42.56 5.30
CA SER A 4 -28.42 -41.99 5.53
C SER A 4 -28.46 -40.46 5.26
N ILE A 5 -28.00 -39.69 6.21
CA ILE A 5 -27.73 -38.26 6.06
C ILE A 5 -26.31 -38.15 5.50
N VAL A 6 -26.17 -37.54 4.34
CA VAL A 6 -24.87 -37.20 3.73
C VAL A 6 -24.51 -35.78 4.06
N ASP A 7 -23.40 -35.63 4.77
CA ASP A 7 -22.74 -34.38 5.10
C ASP A 7 -22.45 -33.55 3.85
N GLY A 8 -22.87 -32.29 3.89
CA GLY A 8 -22.58 -31.26 2.90
C GLY A 8 -21.19 -30.70 3.09
N LYS A 9 -20.38 -30.93 2.11
CA LYS A 9 -18.97 -30.63 1.95
C LYS A 9 -18.63 -29.15 1.88
N ASP A 10 -17.54 -28.85 2.50
CA ASP A 10 -16.54 -27.83 2.23
C ASP A 10 -16.60 -27.24 0.80
N ALA A 11 -17.11 -26.04 0.71
CA ALA A 11 -16.95 -25.20 -0.47
C ALA A 11 -15.52 -24.65 -0.46
N VAL A 12 -14.65 -25.29 -1.18
CA VAL A 12 -13.34 -24.76 -1.58
C VAL A 12 -13.62 -23.46 -2.35
N LYS A 13 -13.22 -22.32 -1.79
CA LYS A 13 -13.18 -21.05 -2.51
C LYS A 13 -12.28 -21.23 -3.73
N PRO A 14 -12.70 -20.80 -4.93
CA PRO A 14 -11.81 -20.84 -6.09
C PRO A 14 -10.59 -19.95 -5.81
N ASP A 15 -9.40 -20.46 -6.11
CA ASP A 15 -8.16 -19.68 -6.20
C ASP A 15 -8.45 -18.44 -7.06
N ARG A 16 -8.47 -17.27 -6.44
CA ARG A 16 -8.56 -16.00 -7.17
C ARG A 16 -7.17 -15.72 -7.71
N ASP A 17 -7.03 -15.70 -9.01
CA ASP A 17 -5.84 -15.17 -9.65
C ASP A 17 -5.57 -13.76 -9.10
N PRO A 18 -4.30 -13.42 -8.85
CA PRO A 18 -3.94 -12.08 -8.41
C PRO A 18 -4.50 -11.06 -9.40
N PRO A 19 -5.00 -9.89 -8.93
CA PRO A 19 -5.57 -8.88 -9.79
C PRO A 19 -4.60 -8.59 -10.92
N THR A 20 -5.03 -8.82 -12.16
CA THR A 20 -4.25 -8.52 -13.34
C THR A 20 -3.97 -7.03 -13.33
N ALA A 21 -2.71 -6.66 -13.12
CA ALA A 21 -2.29 -5.29 -13.32
C ALA A 21 -2.79 -4.81 -14.69
N PRO A 22 -3.35 -3.59 -14.80
CA PRO A 22 -3.77 -3.04 -16.07
C PRO A 22 -2.63 -3.22 -17.05
N ALA A 23 -2.95 -3.69 -18.26
CA ALA A 23 -2.01 -4.15 -19.27
C ALA A 23 -0.90 -3.11 -19.55
N CYS A 24 0.09 -3.06 -18.70
CA CYS A 24 1.38 -2.47 -18.98
C CYS A 24 2.14 -3.52 -19.79
N ARG A 25 1.98 -3.48 -21.12
CA ARG A 25 2.82 -4.25 -22.02
C ARG A 25 4.25 -3.75 -21.80
N GLU A 26 5.13 -4.66 -21.36
CA GLU A 26 6.56 -4.48 -21.10
C GLU A 26 6.88 -4.07 -19.64
N THR A 27 7.30 -5.08 -18.90
CA THR A 27 8.12 -5.17 -17.68
C THR A 27 7.50 -5.81 -16.44
N CYS A 28 6.60 -6.77 -16.60
CA CYS A 28 6.34 -7.70 -15.49
C CYS A 28 7.37 -8.84 -15.56
N TYR A 29 8.41 -8.77 -14.75
CA TYR A 29 9.39 -9.87 -14.64
C TYR A 29 8.91 -10.88 -13.60
N HIS A 30 8.34 -11.98 -14.06
CA HIS A 30 8.27 -13.23 -13.30
C HIS A 30 9.57 -14.00 -13.52
N GLY A 31 10.53 -13.87 -12.62
CA GLY A 31 11.80 -14.55 -12.73
C GLY A 31 12.23 -15.13 -11.38
N VAL A 32 12.08 -16.47 -11.23
CA VAL A 32 12.70 -17.24 -10.15
C VAL A 32 14.20 -17.31 -10.41
N GLY A 33 14.99 -16.64 -9.61
CA GLY A 33 16.43 -16.76 -9.58
C GLY A 33 16.95 -16.22 -8.27
N ALA A 34 17.49 -17.11 -7.41
CA ALA A 34 18.19 -16.71 -6.20
C ALA A 34 19.43 -15.90 -6.60
N TRP A 35 19.43 -14.61 -6.26
CA TRP A 35 20.61 -13.75 -6.43
C TRP A 35 21.51 -13.88 -5.20
N PRO A 36 22.84 -13.86 -5.37
CA PRO A 36 23.77 -13.88 -4.25
C PRO A 36 23.55 -12.61 -3.39
N ARG A 37 23.44 -12.80 -2.07
CA ARG A 37 23.40 -11.71 -1.09
C ARG A 37 24.66 -10.87 -1.30
N LEU A 38 24.49 -9.58 -1.61
CA LEU A 38 25.57 -8.61 -1.55
C LEU A 38 25.91 -8.41 -0.07
N VAL A 39 27.02 -9.00 0.33
CA VAL A 39 27.62 -8.84 1.67
C VAL A 39 28.26 -7.46 1.73
N GLY A 40 27.81 -6.63 2.69
CA GLY A 40 28.56 -5.49 3.21
C GLY A 40 28.61 -4.26 2.31
N ILE A 41 27.47 -3.55 2.17
CA ILE A 41 27.50 -2.14 1.77
C ILE A 41 27.31 -1.33 3.06
N GLU A 42 28.36 -0.60 3.47
CA GLU A 42 28.28 0.39 4.55
C GLU A 42 27.18 1.41 4.20
N GLY A 43 26.17 1.56 5.07
CA GLY A 43 25.11 2.56 4.91
C GLY A 43 23.68 2.03 4.77
N ILE A 44 23.45 0.71 4.77
CA ILE A 44 22.08 0.16 4.70
C ILE A 44 21.36 0.39 6.04
N THR A 45 20.25 1.11 5.99
CA THR A 45 19.35 1.23 7.14
C THR A 45 18.59 -0.08 7.30
N VAL A 46 18.54 -0.62 8.52
CA VAL A 46 17.74 -1.82 8.81
C VAL A 46 16.36 -1.40 9.30
N VAL A 47 15.32 -1.91 8.67
CA VAL A 47 13.92 -1.72 9.04
C VAL A 47 13.38 -3.03 9.62
N ARG A 48 12.37 -2.96 10.48
CA ARG A 48 11.72 -4.15 11.06
C ARG A 48 10.21 -4.12 10.85
N ILE A 49 9.61 -5.28 10.75
CA ILE A 49 8.15 -5.45 10.82
C ILE A 49 7.69 -5.25 12.26
N ILE A 50 6.65 -4.45 12.46
CA ILE A 50 6.15 -4.06 13.78
C ILE A 50 5.16 -5.08 14.33
N SER A 51 4.26 -5.59 13.48
CA SER A 51 3.18 -6.48 13.90
C SER A 51 2.85 -7.56 12.85
N GLY A 52 1.97 -8.49 13.21
CA GLY A 52 1.50 -9.54 12.32
C GLY A 52 2.42 -10.77 12.26
N GLU A 53 2.25 -11.56 11.19
CA GLU A 53 2.91 -12.88 11.03
C GLU A 53 4.45 -12.82 10.93
N ARG A 54 5.00 -11.67 10.54
CA ARG A 54 6.46 -11.43 10.45
C ARG A 54 6.97 -10.45 11.49
N ARG A 55 6.24 -10.23 12.58
CA ARG A 55 6.66 -9.32 13.66
C ARG A 55 8.11 -9.55 14.09
N GLY A 56 8.88 -8.46 14.14
CA GLY A 56 10.29 -8.46 14.55
C GLY A 56 11.28 -8.89 13.46
N HIS A 57 10.83 -9.40 12.31
CA HIS A 57 11.70 -9.69 11.19
C HIS A 57 12.28 -8.40 10.61
N ARG A 58 13.56 -8.46 10.24
CA ARG A 58 14.31 -7.33 9.69
C ARG A 58 14.45 -7.46 8.20
N PHE A 59 14.47 -6.31 7.53
CA PHE A 59 14.69 -6.19 6.09
C PHE A 59 15.48 -4.90 5.79
N ASP A 60 15.98 -4.78 4.58
CA ASP A 60 16.85 -3.68 4.20
C ASP A 60 16.03 -2.42 3.90
N GLY A 61 16.43 -1.30 4.49
CA GLY A 61 15.94 0.03 4.19
C GLY A 61 16.72 0.70 3.04
N PRO A 62 16.34 1.93 2.66
CA PRO A 62 17.03 2.67 1.61
C PRO A 62 18.47 2.98 2.03
N THR A 63 19.39 2.95 1.05
CA THR A 63 20.82 3.22 1.25
C THR A 63 21.14 4.72 1.33
N ASP A 64 20.25 5.57 0.85
CA ASP A 64 20.49 7.01 0.79
C ASP A 64 19.88 7.70 2.02
N ALA A 65 20.70 8.46 2.76
CA ALA A 65 20.29 9.25 3.93
C ALA A 65 19.20 10.33 3.61
N VAL A 66 18.91 10.55 2.34
CA VAL A 66 17.89 11.49 1.84
C VAL A 66 16.48 10.89 1.93
N THR A 67 16.36 9.57 1.85
CA THR A 67 15.08 8.89 1.99
C THR A 67 14.91 8.51 3.45
N ARG A 68 14.15 9.28 4.22
CA ARG A 68 13.75 8.87 5.58
C ARG A 68 12.81 7.67 5.42
N PRO A 69 13.13 6.51 5.98
CA PRO A 69 12.11 5.47 6.11
C PRO A 69 10.98 6.05 6.98
N THR A 70 9.75 5.81 6.60
CA THR A 70 8.59 6.04 7.49
C THR A 70 8.97 5.48 8.85
N SER A 71 9.03 6.35 9.86
CA SER A 71 9.53 5.93 11.16
C SER A 71 8.65 4.80 11.71
N ASP A 72 9.24 3.89 12.48
CA ASP A 72 8.49 2.80 13.13
C ASP A 72 7.24 3.33 13.83
N MET A 73 7.35 4.50 14.51
CA MET A 73 6.25 5.14 15.22
C MET A 73 5.13 5.60 14.26
N VAL A 74 5.46 6.19 13.11
CA VAL A 74 4.47 6.65 12.13
C VAL A 74 3.77 5.44 11.51
N ARG A 75 4.54 4.41 11.12
CA ARG A 75 3.99 3.18 10.55
C ARG A 75 3.08 2.46 11.55
N GLU A 76 3.48 2.36 12.81
CA GLU A 76 2.66 1.82 13.89
C GLU A 76 1.36 2.62 14.04
N SER A 77 1.45 3.95 14.02
CA SER A 77 0.28 4.84 14.12
C SER A 77 -0.69 4.66 12.95
N ILE A 78 -0.19 4.55 11.71
CA ILE A 78 -1.01 4.26 10.52
C ILE A 78 -1.84 3.00 10.75
N PHE A 79 -1.17 1.90 11.07
CA PHE A 79 -1.86 0.61 11.19
C PHE A 79 -2.71 0.47 12.47
N ASN A 80 -2.40 1.21 13.54
CA ASN A 80 -3.27 1.28 14.72
C ASN A 80 -4.59 2.00 14.41
N ILE A 81 -4.55 3.06 13.59
CA ILE A 81 -5.76 3.76 13.14
C ILE A 81 -6.54 2.90 12.14
N LEU A 82 -5.85 2.24 11.21
CA LEU A 82 -6.47 1.34 10.25
C LEU A 82 -7.16 0.14 10.89
N GLY A 83 -6.65 -0.34 12.04
CA GLY A 83 -7.16 -1.58 12.63
C GLY A 83 -7.08 -2.73 11.65
N ASP A 84 -8.21 -3.40 11.40
CA ASP A 84 -8.31 -4.59 10.54
C ASP A 84 -8.51 -4.26 9.05
N ARG A 85 -8.49 -2.96 8.66
CA ARG A 85 -8.77 -2.54 7.27
C ARG A 85 -7.75 -3.04 6.25
N ALA A 86 -6.60 -3.55 6.66
CA ALA A 86 -5.64 -4.17 5.76
C ALA A 86 -5.91 -5.67 5.56
N GLU A 87 -6.57 -6.34 6.51
CA GLU A 87 -6.79 -7.79 6.49
C GLU A 87 -7.66 -8.21 5.31
N GLY A 88 -7.20 -9.21 4.55
CA GLY A 88 -7.89 -9.75 3.38
C GLY A 88 -8.01 -8.80 2.18
N ARG A 89 -7.42 -7.60 2.25
CA ARG A 89 -7.49 -6.62 1.15
C ARG A 89 -6.26 -6.64 0.26
N VAL A 90 -6.43 -6.18 -0.96
CA VAL A 90 -5.33 -5.74 -1.81
C VAL A 90 -4.87 -4.36 -1.35
N VAL A 91 -3.56 -4.22 -1.12
CA VAL A 91 -2.93 -2.98 -0.67
C VAL A 91 -2.05 -2.41 -1.78
N TYR A 92 -2.20 -1.14 -2.09
CA TYR A 92 -1.33 -0.41 -3.01
C TYR A 92 -0.43 0.53 -2.20
N ASP A 93 0.89 0.32 -2.28
CA ASP A 93 1.92 1.14 -1.64
C ASP A 93 2.54 2.04 -2.71
N LEU A 94 2.10 3.30 -2.75
CA LEU A 94 2.54 4.28 -3.74
C LEU A 94 3.72 5.08 -3.20
N PHE A 95 4.75 5.25 -4.02
CA PHE A 95 6.08 5.77 -3.63
C PHE A 95 6.78 4.83 -2.64
N ALA A 96 6.74 3.53 -2.92
CA ALA A 96 6.98 2.47 -1.95
C ALA A 96 8.38 2.49 -1.29
N GLY A 97 9.40 3.12 -1.89
CA GLY A 97 10.73 3.22 -1.31
C GLY A 97 11.35 1.86 -1.01
N SER A 98 11.46 1.50 0.27
CA SER A 98 11.90 0.16 0.69
C SER A 98 10.76 -0.87 0.78
N GLY A 99 9.51 -0.44 0.56
CA GLY A 99 8.31 -1.26 0.71
C GLY A 99 7.80 -1.39 2.14
N ALA A 100 8.24 -0.53 3.05
CA ALA A 100 7.98 -0.70 4.48
C ALA A 100 6.48 -0.72 4.84
N LEU A 101 5.66 0.11 4.18
CA LEU A 101 4.21 0.16 4.42
C LEU A 101 3.51 -1.08 3.86
N GLY A 102 3.75 -1.44 2.61
CA GLY A 102 3.14 -2.62 2.00
C GLY A 102 3.57 -3.93 2.65
N LEU A 103 4.85 -4.06 3.07
CA LEU A 103 5.36 -5.23 3.79
C LEU A 103 4.74 -5.36 5.18
N GLU A 104 4.53 -4.25 5.88
CA GLU A 104 3.80 -4.23 7.16
C GLU A 104 2.35 -4.65 6.95
N ALA A 105 1.68 -4.16 5.88
CA ALA A 105 0.32 -4.56 5.53
C ALA A 105 0.22 -6.07 5.27
N LEU A 106 1.15 -6.64 4.48
CA LEU A 106 1.23 -8.09 4.24
C LEU A 106 1.36 -8.87 5.55
N SER A 107 2.24 -8.39 6.46
CA SER A 107 2.41 -9.03 7.76
C SER A 107 1.15 -8.98 8.62
N ARG A 108 0.32 -7.97 8.46
CA ARG A 108 -0.96 -7.79 9.17
C ARG A 108 -2.15 -8.45 8.48
N GLY A 109 -1.91 -9.30 7.47
CA GLY A 109 -2.95 -10.10 6.86
C GLY A 109 -3.52 -9.56 5.55
N ALA A 110 -2.91 -8.53 4.94
CA ALA A 110 -3.29 -8.13 3.58
C ALA A 110 -3.18 -9.33 2.64
N GLU A 111 -4.14 -9.50 1.75
CA GLU A 111 -4.14 -10.60 0.77
C GLU A 111 -2.98 -10.44 -0.21
N HIS A 112 -2.86 -9.24 -0.79
CA HIS A 112 -1.78 -8.88 -1.69
C HIS A 112 -1.29 -7.46 -1.42
N ALA A 113 -0.02 -7.18 -1.75
CA ALA A 113 0.51 -5.82 -1.80
C ALA A 113 1.15 -5.54 -3.17
N VAL A 114 0.77 -4.42 -3.77
CA VAL A 114 1.30 -3.91 -5.02
C VAL A 114 2.11 -2.66 -4.72
N PHE A 115 3.41 -2.74 -4.95
CA PHE A 115 4.36 -1.67 -4.69
C PHE A 115 4.61 -0.88 -5.98
N VAL A 116 4.33 0.41 -5.99
CA VAL A 116 4.60 1.28 -7.15
C VAL A 116 5.82 2.14 -6.84
N GLU A 117 6.93 1.88 -7.53
CA GLU A 117 8.20 2.55 -7.30
C GLU A 117 8.90 2.85 -8.62
N LYS A 118 9.37 4.10 -8.80
CA LYS A 118 10.03 4.54 -10.03
C LYS A 118 11.54 4.33 -10.02
N ASP A 119 12.16 4.37 -8.83
CA ASP A 119 13.60 4.19 -8.71
C ASP A 119 13.97 2.71 -8.86
N ARG A 120 14.90 2.41 -9.78
CA ARG A 120 15.29 1.03 -10.08
C ARG A 120 16.05 0.35 -8.93
N ARG A 121 16.70 1.10 -8.04
CA ARG A 121 17.39 0.53 -6.88
C ARG A 121 16.35 0.12 -5.85
N ASN A 122 15.41 1.01 -5.54
CA ASN A 122 14.31 0.71 -4.64
C ASN A 122 13.41 -0.42 -5.17
N PHE A 123 13.14 -0.46 -6.48
CA PHE A 123 12.44 -1.58 -7.10
C PHE A 123 13.11 -2.93 -6.80
N ARG A 124 14.44 -3.02 -6.91
CA ARG A 124 15.18 -4.25 -6.57
C ARG A 124 15.13 -4.52 -5.08
N LEU A 125 15.35 -3.48 -4.27
CA LEU A 125 15.30 -3.57 -2.81
C LEU A 125 13.97 -4.13 -2.31
N ILE A 126 12.84 -3.65 -2.85
CA ILE A 126 11.51 -4.18 -2.48
C ILE A 126 11.40 -5.66 -2.82
N ARG A 127 11.87 -6.09 -4.00
CA ARG A 127 11.85 -7.51 -4.39
C ARG A 127 12.68 -8.38 -3.44
N ASP A 128 13.86 -7.92 -3.07
CA ASP A 128 14.74 -8.62 -2.14
C ASP A 128 14.10 -8.69 -0.74
N ASN A 129 13.43 -7.63 -0.31
CA ASN A 129 12.70 -7.57 0.95
C ASN A 129 11.47 -8.51 0.96
N ILE A 130 10.71 -8.58 -0.14
CA ILE A 130 9.62 -9.55 -0.32
C ILE A 130 10.13 -10.97 -0.13
N ALA A 131 11.26 -11.32 -0.77
CA ALA A 131 11.86 -12.64 -0.65
C ALA A 131 12.40 -12.89 0.78
N THR A 132 13.07 -11.91 1.39
CA THR A 132 13.58 -11.99 2.76
C THR A 132 12.47 -12.28 3.77
N LEU A 133 11.31 -11.66 3.60
CA LEU A 133 10.15 -11.82 4.47
C LEU A 133 9.23 -12.98 4.05
N ARG A 134 9.55 -13.69 2.97
CA ARG A 134 8.78 -14.82 2.41
C ARG A 134 7.35 -14.44 2.04
N PHE A 135 7.22 -13.35 1.28
CA PHE A 135 5.96 -12.86 0.73
C PHE A 135 5.86 -12.99 -0.80
N GLU A 136 6.68 -13.88 -1.45
CA GLU A 136 6.77 -13.99 -2.90
C GLU A 136 5.44 -14.30 -3.54
N GLY A 137 4.51 -14.86 -3.12
CA GLY A 137 3.18 -15.08 -3.74
C GLY A 137 2.20 -13.94 -3.51
N ARG A 138 2.54 -12.97 -2.64
CA ARG A 138 1.61 -11.94 -2.16
C ARG A 138 2.10 -10.52 -2.45
N GLY A 139 3.36 -10.36 -2.86
CA GLY A 139 3.97 -9.07 -3.17
C GLY A 139 4.27 -8.93 -4.66
N ALA A 140 3.80 -7.84 -5.31
CA ALA A 140 4.11 -7.51 -6.68
C ALA A 140 4.70 -6.10 -6.77
N VAL A 141 5.76 -5.90 -7.58
CA VAL A 141 6.41 -4.60 -7.72
C VAL A 141 6.24 -4.08 -9.15
N ILE A 142 5.78 -2.84 -9.29
CA ILE A 142 5.57 -2.13 -10.55
C ILE A 142 6.60 -1.01 -10.66
N ALA A 143 7.45 -1.05 -11.70
CA ALA A 143 8.39 0.01 -12.00
C ALA A 143 7.67 1.16 -12.71
N ALA A 144 7.10 2.11 -11.98
CA ALA A 144 6.33 3.21 -12.54
C ALA A 144 6.42 4.48 -11.67
N ASP A 145 6.18 5.63 -12.29
CA ASP A 145 5.93 6.87 -11.58
C ASP A 145 4.49 6.83 -11.04
N ALA A 146 4.32 6.92 -9.72
CA ALA A 146 3.04 6.81 -9.04
C ALA A 146 2.00 7.84 -9.54
N TYR A 147 2.43 9.05 -9.90
CA TYR A 147 1.55 10.08 -10.45
C TYR A 147 0.95 9.68 -11.80
N ARG A 148 1.75 9.04 -12.66
CA ARG A 148 1.29 8.55 -13.98
C ARG A 148 0.48 7.28 -13.82
N TRP A 149 0.92 6.38 -12.94
CA TRP A 149 0.23 5.12 -12.69
C TRP A 149 -1.21 5.35 -12.23
N ALA A 150 -1.44 6.26 -11.29
CA ALA A 150 -2.77 6.58 -10.79
C ALA A 150 -3.74 7.10 -11.88
N GLN A 151 -3.23 7.70 -12.95
CA GLN A 151 -4.06 8.18 -14.06
C GLN A 151 -4.58 7.06 -14.97
N THR A 152 -3.90 5.92 -14.99
CA THR A 152 -4.24 4.75 -15.83
C THR A 152 -4.75 3.56 -15.02
N PHE A 153 -4.67 3.67 -13.71
CA PHE A 153 -5.11 2.63 -12.78
C PHE A 153 -6.63 2.43 -12.85
N THR A 154 -7.06 1.19 -12.80
CA THR A 154 -8.47 0.82 -12.73
C THR A 154 -8.65 -0.30 -11.72
N THR A 155 -9.74 -0.25 -10.97
CA THR A 155 -10.18 -1.26 -10.01
C THR A 155 -11.54 -1.84 -10.41
N GLU A 156 -11.92 -1.70 -11.68
CA GLU A 156 -13.22 -2.17 -12.14
C GLU A 156 -13.42 -3.65 -11.80
N GLY A 157 -14.49 -3.96 -11.07
CA GLY A 157 -14.80 -5.30 -10.60
C GLY A 157 -13.96 -5.82 -9.43
N GLN A 158 -13.15 -4.97 -8.79
CA GLN A 158 -12.40 -5.33 -7.57
C GLN A 158 -13.19 -5.09 -6.28
N ASP A 159 -12.82 -5.85 -5.26
CA ASP A 159 -13.25 -5.59 -3.87
C ASP A 159 -12.58 -4.30 -3.34
N PRO A 160 -13.09 -3.71 -2.24
CA PRO A 160 -12.47 -2.55 -1.60
C PRO A 160 -10.99 -2.76 -1.30
N VAL A 161 -10.18 -1.75 -1.57
CA VAL A 161 -8.72 -1.79 -1.43
C VAL A 161 -8.21 -0.78 -0.40
N LEU A 162 -6.96 -0.94 0.03
CA LEU A 162 -6.24 0.04 0.83
C LEU A 162 -5.12 0.67 -0.02
N VAL A 163 -5.09 2.00 -0.07
CA VAL A 163 -4.02 2.75 -0.76
C VAL A 163 -3.20 3.54 0.26
N LEU A 164 -1.91 3.25 0.32
CA LEU A 164 -0.93 3.92 1.17
C LEU A 164 -0.06 4.84 0.30
N ILE A 165 0.08 6.10 0.68
CA ILE A 165 0.72 7.13 -0.14
C ILE A 165 1.70 7.91 0.72
N ASP A 166 3.02 7.78 0.43
CA ASP A 166 4.10 8.50 1.12
C ASP A 166 4.99 9.22 0.08
N PRO A 167 4.49 10.32 -0.52
CA PRO A 167 5.23 11.03 -1.55
C PRO A 167 6.41 11.81 -0.95
N PRO A 168 7.46 12.11 -1.75
CA PRO A 168 8.56 12.95 -1.29
C PRO A 168 8.05 14.30 -0.76
N TYR A 169 8.46 14.70 0.44
CA TYR A 169 7.99 15.93 1.10
C TYR A 169 8.13 17.19 0.25
N ARG A 170 9.20 17.29 -0.55
CA ARG A 170 9.39 18.39 -1.50
C ARG A 170 8.23 18.53 -2.50
N ASP A 171 7.53 17.45 -2.82
CA ASP A 171 6.45 17.47 -3.80
C ASP A 171 5.21 18.23 -3.30
N PHE A 172 5.07 18.39 -1.97
CA PHE A 172 4.02 19.24 -1.39
C PHE A 172 4.25 20.73 -1.65
N GLY A 173 5.52 21.17 -1.74
CA GLY A 173 5.87 22.54 -2.11
C GLY A 173 6.04 22.74 -3.62
N ASP A 174 6.77 21.81 -4.26
CA ASP A 174 7.19 21.95 -5.65
C ASP A 174 6.11 21.57 -6.67
N ARG A 175 5.22 20.61 -6.32
CA ARG A 175 4.26 19.98 -7.25
C ARG A 175 2.95 19.59 -6.59
N PRO A 176 2.32 20.47 -5.76
CA PRO A 176 1.09 20.12 -5.03
C PRO A 176 -0.06 19.73 -5.97
N GLU A 177 -0.10 20.28 -7.18
CA GLU A 177 -1.10 19.93 -8.19
C GLU A 177 -1.01 18.45 -8.64
N LYS A 178 0.18 17.84 -8.63
CA LYS A 178 0.34 16.42 -8.98
C LYS A 178 -0.19 15.52 -7.87
N ILE A 179 0.06 15.87 -6.61
CA ILE A 179 -0.50 15.13 -5.47
C ILE A 179 -2.03 15.24 -5.50
N ARG A 180 -2.56 16.45 -5.71
CA ARG A 180 -4.01 16.66 -5.83
C ARG A 180 -4.60 15.82 -6.97
N ALA A 181 -4.00 15.86 -8.16
CA ALA A 181 -4.47 15.09 -9.32
C ALA A 181 -4.42 13.57 -9.08
N LEU A 182 -3.38 13.08 -8.38
CA LEU A 182 -3.28 11.69 -7.98
C LEU A 182 -4.43 11.31 -7.05
N LEU A 183 -4.67 12.10 -5.99
CA LEU A 183 -5.73 11.84 -5.02
C LEU A 183 -7.12 11.89 -5.67
N THR A 184 -7.37 12.90 -6.53
CA THR A 184 -8.64 12.99 -7.28
C THR A 184 -8.85 11.76 -8.15
N ALA A 185 -7.83 11.33 -8.90
CA ALA A 185 -7.91 10.15 -9.74
C ALA A 185 -8.20 8.86 -8.94
N LEU A 186 -7.64 8.73 -7.74
CA LEU A 186 -7.90 7.60 -6.85
C LEU A 186 -9.34 7.63 -6.32
N VAL A 187 -9.80 8.80 -5.82
CA VAL A 187 -11.17 8.96 -5.30
C VAL A 187 -12.22 8.62 -6.36
N GLU A 188 -11.98 8.99 -7.63
CA GLU A 188 -12.90 8.72 -8.73
C GLU A 188 -12.92 7.26 -9.18
N ARG A 189 -11.84 6.50 -8.97
CA ARG A 189 -11.66 5.15 -9.54
C ARG A 189 -11.72 4.02 -8.55
N LEU A 190 -11.50 4.30 -7.27
CA LEU A 190 -11.51 3.25 -6.26
C LEU A 190 -12.95 2.83 -5.92
N PRO A 191 -13.18 1.54 -5.66
CA PRO A 191 -14.49 1.05 -5.24
C PRO A 191 -14.86 1.62 -3.86
N VAL A 192 -16.15 1.75 -3.65
CA VAL A 192 -16.74 2.09 -2.34
C VAL A 192 -16.24 1.11 -1.28
N GLY A 193 -15.97 1.60 -0.06
CA GLY A 193 -15.38 0.83 1.03
C GLY A 193 -13.86 0.80 1.00
N SER A 194 -13.22 1.39 -0.01
CA SER A 194 -11.77 1.55 -0.04
C SER A 194 -11.29 2.63 0.94
N THR A 195 -10.04 2.50 1.38
CA THR A 195 -9.41 3.47 2.27
C THR A 195 -8.17 4.05 1.61
N ILE A 196 -7.99 5.36 1.68
CA ILE A 196 -6.78 6.07 1.26
C ILE A 196 -6.08 6.62 2.50
N VAL A 197 -4.76 6.42 2.60
CA VAL A 197 -3.91 7.01 3.63
C VAL A 197 -2.82 7.83 2.96
N LEU A 198 -2.72 9.10 3.31
CA LEU A 198 -1.66 10.00 2.85
C LEU A 198 -0.77 10.42 4.02
N GLU A 199 0.52 10.13 3.93
CA GLU A 199 1.54 10.72 4.79
C GLU A 199 2.03 12.04 4.19
N ALA A 200 2.14 13.09 5.01
CA ALA A 200 2.67 14.38 4.59
C ALA A 200 3.49 15.01 5.71
N GLU A 201 4.36 15.94 5.32
CA GLU A 201 4.98 16.83 6.28
C GLU A 201 3.91 17.73 6.92
N ARG A 202 4.20 18.22 8.14
CA ARG A 202 3.28 19.10 8.89
C ARG A 202 2.80 20.26 8.03
N ASP A 203 1.47 20.44 8.02
CA ASP A 203 0.75 21.48 7.28
C ASP A 203 0.73 21.35 5.74
N GLY A 204 1.26 20.24 5.18
CA GLY A 204 1.26 19.98 3.74
C GLY A 204 -0.10 19.61 3.13
N HIS A 205 -1.07 19.15 3.94
CA HIS A 205 -2.34 18.60 3.43
C HIS A 205 -3.28 19.65 2.83
N GLN A 206 -3.33 20.86 3.38
CA GLN A 206 -4.37 21.84 3.04
C GLN A 206 -4.42 22.18 1.54
N ALA A 207 -3.25 22.15 0.87
CA ALA A 207 -3.16 22.48 -0.54
C ALA A 207 -3.50 21.32 -1.48
N VAL A 208 -3.46 20.07 -0.99
CA VAL A 208 -3.50 18.88 -1.86
C VAL A 208 -4.75 18.01 -1.68
N LEU A 209 -5.40 18.04 -0.51
CA LEU A 209 -6.57 17.18 -0.26
C LEU A 209 -7.80 17.68 -1.03
N PRO A 210 -8.41 16.84 -1.89
CA PRO A 210 -9.73 17.12 -2.43
C PRO A 210 -10.75 17.00 -1.29
N GLU A 211 -11.72 17.92 -1.23
CA GLU A 211 -12.80 17.91 -0.21
C GLU A 211 -12.27 17.64 1.21
N ILE A 212 -11.39 18.50 1.70
CA ILE A 212 -10.63 18.32 2.94
C ILE A 212 -11.48 17.93 4.15
N SER A 213 -12.76 18.32 4.18
CA SER A 213 -13.71 17.98 5.26
C SER A 213 -14.03 16.49 5.37
N ARG A 214 -13.78 15.72 4.31
CA ARG A 214 -14.00 14.26 4.29
C ARG A 214 -12.83 13.47 4.90
N TRP A 215 -11.70 14.13 5.15
CA TRP A 215 -10.49 13.47 5.62
C TRP A 215 -10.34 13.54 7.13
N ASP A 216 -10.07 12.40 7.77
CA ASP A 216 -9.61 12.35 9.16
C ASP A 216 -8.11 12.65 9.21
N ILE A 217 -7.75 13.83 9.72
CA ILE A 217 -6.37 14.32 9.75
C ILE A 217 -5.80 14.20 11.16
N ARG A 218 -4.72 13.44 11.30
CA ARG A 218 -4.00 13.21 12.55
C ARG A 218 -2.61 13.83 12.50
N LYS A 219 -2.23 14.55 13.56
CA LYS A 219 -0.94 15.24 13.65
C LYS A 219 0.03 14.49 14.55
N TYR A 220 1.23 14.19 14.05
CA TYR A 220 2.30 13.53 14.77
C TYR A 220 3.59 14.34 14.64
N SER A 221 3.97 15.11 15.64
CA SER A 221 5.20 15.91 15.64
C SER A 221 5.46 16.66 14.31
N ARG A 222 6.24 16.07 13.40
CA ARG A 222 6.60 16.64 12.09
C ARG A 222 5.81 16.09 10.93
N THR A 223 4.99 15.05 11.16
CA THR A 223 4.23 14.34 10.14
C THR A 223 2.75 14.52 10.39
N GLN A 224 1.97 14.57 9.34
CA GLN A 224 0.52 14.44 9.36
C GLN A 224 0.09 13.21 8.58
N LEU A 225 -0.91 12.53 9.08
CA LEU A 225 -1.57 11.42 8.41
C LEU A 225 -3.00 11.83 8.08
N ALA A 226 -3.40 11.67 6.84
CA ALA A 226 -4.77 11.91 6.39
C ALA A 226 -5.38 10.60 5.92
N PHE A 227 -6.55 10.27 6.44
CA PHE A 227 -7.31 9.06 6.13
C PHE A 227 -8.61 9.46 5.44
N LEU A 228 -8.96 8.76 4.37
CA LEU A 228 -10.24 8.88 3.68
C LEU A 228 -10.82 7.49 3.47
N ASP A 229 -11.96 7.23 4.07
CA ASP A 229 -12.79 6.06 3.74
C ASP A 229 -13.78 6.47 2.64
N LEU A 230 -13.84 5.70 1.55
CA LEU A 230 -14.72 5.93 0.43
C LEU A 230 -16.08 5.25 0.70
N ASP A 231 -16.95 5.94 1.41
CA ASP A 231 -18.32 5.48 1.65
C ASP A 231 -19.16 5.61 0.38
N ALA A 232 -20.25 4.85 0.30
CA ALA A 232 -21.28 5.13 -0.69
C ALA A 232 -21.73 6.58 -0.50
N VAL A 233 -21.66 7.39 -1.55
CA VAL A 233 -22.12 8.79 -1.51
C VAL A 233 -23.52 8.78 -0.91
N GLY A 234 -23.64 9.36 0.29
CA GLY A 234 -24.79 9.25 1.14
C GLY A 234 -26.09 9.54 0.41
N GLY A 235 -27.00 8.59 0.46
CA GLY A 235 -28.39 8.91 0.41
C GLY A 235 -28.64 9.93 1.53
N SER A 236 -29.10 11.14 1.16
CA SER A 236 -29.59 12.14 2.05
C SER A 236 -30.40 11.47 3.18
N ASP A 237 -30.02 11.75 4.44
CA ASP A 237 -30.89 11.54 5.59
C ASP A 237 -32.19 12.33 5.33
N GLU A 238 -33.14 11.72 4.64
CA GLU A 238 -34.54 12.03 4.78
C GLU A 238 -34.98 11.27 6.03
N GLU A 239 -34.81 11.91 7.18
CA GLU A 239 -35.62 11.55 8.35
C GLU A 239 -37.10 11.80 8.03
N PRO A 240 -37.97 10.85 8.40
CA PRO A 240 -39.43 10.98 8.26
C PRO A 240 -40.03 11.97 9.25
#